data_65dc9ba246bd35f50961491a24933500
#
_entry.id   65dc9ba246bd35f50961491a24933500
#
_cell.length_a   1.000
_cell.length_b   1.000
_cell.length_c   1.000
_cell.angle_alpha   90.00
_cell.angle_beta   90.00
_cell.angle_gamma   90.00
#
_symmetry.space_group_name_H-M   'P 1'
#
loop_
_entity.id
_entity.type
_entity.pdbx_description
1 polymer ?
#
loop_
_entity_poly.entity_id
_entity_poly.type
_entity_poly.pdbx_seq_one_letter_code
_entity_poly.pdbx_strand_id
1 'polypeptide(L)' 'MNRHDLEEAIGQMAQTPNDIETIIYAIGDSPIKHTEDELLNMLIGIKQLHETRYQHMWYTFEELIKNKVIT' A
#
# COMPACT_ATOMS: atom_id res chain seq x y z
N MET A 1 -19.13 -5.10 6.93
CA MET A 1 -17.71 -5.17 7.32
C MET A 1 -17.57 -5.83 8.66
N ASN A 2 -16.50 -6.55 8.85
CA ASN A 2 -16.22 -7.26 10.10
C ASN A 2 -14.72 -7.15 10.43
N ARG A 3 -14.32 -7.76 11.53
CA ARG A 3 -12.92 -7.75 11.98
C ARG A 3 -11.98 -8.33 10.94
N HIS A 4 -12.41 -9.34 10.20
CA HIS A 4 -11.61 -9.96 9.14
C HIS A 4 -11.32 -8.92 8.03
N ASP A 5 -12.29 -8.09 7.67
CA ASP A 5 -12.09 -7.04 6.67
C ASP A 5 -11.02 -6.04 7.12
N LEU A 6 -11.00 -5.71 8.42
CA LEU A 6 -9.96 -4.83 8.96
C LEU A 6 -8.59 -5.50 8.92
N GLU A 7 -8.51 -6.76 9.32
CA GLU A 7 -7.25 -7.52 9.28
C GLU A 7 -6.71 -7.58 7.85
N GLU A 8 -7.58 -7.80 6.88
CA GLU A 8 -7.21 -7.82 5.47
C GLU A 8 -6.70 -6.45 5.00
N ALA A 9 -7.38 -5.36 5.38
CA ALA A 9 -6.97 -4.02 5.02
C ALA A 9 -5.62 -3.66 5.65
N ILE A 10 -5.39 -4.06 6.90
CA ILE A 10 -4.09 -3.88 7.56
C ILE A 10 -3.01 -4.66 6.82
N GLY A 11 -3.31 -5.90 6.40
CA GLY A 11 -2.38 -6.71 5.62
C GLY A 11 -1.99 -6.07 4.30
N GLN A 12 -2.90 -5.36 3.65
CA GLN A 12 -2.61 -4.62 2.42
C GLN A 12 -1.57 -3.52 2.65
N MET A 13 -1.56 -2.91 3.82
CA MET A 13 -0.57 -1.88 4.17
C MET A 13 0.85 -2.46 4.16
N ALA A 14 1.00 -3.74 4.42
CA ALA A 14 2.31 -4.40 4.43
C ALA A 14 2.91 -4.58 3.03
N GLN A 15 2.17 -4.27 1.97
CA GLN A 15 2.68 -4.37 0.60
C GLN A 15 3.65 -3.24 0.24
N THR A 16 3.59 -2.10 0.91
CA THR A 16 4.44 -0.96 0.58
C THR A 16 5.93 -1.28 0.65
N PRO A 17 6.44 -1.95 1.69
CA PRO A 17 7.86 -2.35 1.68
C PRO A 17 8.22 -3.27 0.52
N ASN A 18 7.33 -4.16 0.11
CA ASN A 18 7.55 -5.03 -1.04
C ASN A 18 7.60 -4.24 -2.35
N ASP A 19 6.74 -3.23 -2.49
CA ASP A 19 6.75 -2.35 -3.66
C ASP A 19 8.05 -1.57 -3.74
N ILE A 20 8.56 -1.08 -2.59
CA ILE A 20 9.83 -0.37 -2.51
C ILE A 20 10.98 -1.31 -2.87
N GLU A 21 10.94 -2.55 -2.40
CA GLU A 21 11.94 -3.57 -2.74
C GLU A 21 12.02 -3.80 -4.25
N THR A 22 10.88 -3.80 -4.92
CA THR A 22 10.82 -3.91 -6.37
C THR A 22 11.53 -2.75 -7.06
N ILE A 23 11.38 -1.53 -6.53
CA ILE A 23 12.08 -0.36 -7.08
C ILE A 23 13.57 -0.44 -6.81
N ILE A 24 13.98 -0.89 -5.63
CA ILE A 24 15.39 -1.11 -5.31
C ILE A 24 16.02 -2.08 -6.32
N TYR A 25 15.31 -3.17 -6.63
CA TYR A 25 15.74 -4.09 -7.68
C TYR A 25 15.86 -3.40 -9.03
N ALA A 26 14.87 -2.59 -9.40
CA ALA A 26 14.86 -1.89 -10.69
C ALA A 26 16.05 -0.93 -10.84
N ILE A 27 16.47 -0.31 -9.74
CA ILE A 27 17.60 0.61 -9.73
C ILE A 27 18.93 -0.13 -9.73
N GLY A 28 19.07 -1.15 -8.88
CA GLY A 28 20.36 -1.77 -8.57
C GLY A 28 20.70 -3.02 -9.36
N ASP A 29 19.72 -3.88 -9.60
CA ASP A 29 19.99 -5.25 -10.07
C ASP A 29 19.34 -5.58 -11.40
N SER A 30 18.35 -4.81 -11.86
CA SER A 30 17.66 -5.10 -13.12
C SER A 30 18.59 -4.93 -14.31
N PRO A 31 18.59 -5.87 -15.28
CA PRO A 31 19.31 -5.69 -16.54
C PRO A 31 18.69 -4.61 -17.43
N ILE A 32 17.45 -4.23 -17.14
CA ILE A 32 16.76 -3.16 -17.87
C ILE A 32 17.06 -1.84 -17.19
N LYS A 33 17.58 -0.87 -17.95
CA LYS A 33 17.87 0.45 -17.42
C LYS A 33 16.61 1.32 -17.49
N HIS A 34 16.24 1.87 -16.35
CA HIS A 34 15.11 2.80 -16.26
C HIS A 34 15.63 4.25 -16.22
N THR A 35 14.89 5.16 -16.86
CA THR A 35 15.20 6.59 -16.78
C THR A 35 14.80 7.14 -15.41
N GLU A 36 15.31 8.31 -15.06
CA GLU A 36 14.90 9.00 -13.82
C GLU A 36 13.40 9.24 -13.79
N ASP A 37 12.81 9.62 -14.94
CA ASP A 37 11.37 9.86 -15.02
C ASP A 37 10.58 8.59 -14.78
N GLU A 38 11.02 7.45 -15.32
CA GLU A 38 10.38 6.17 -15.08
C GLU A 38 10.43 5.79 -13.59
N LEU A 39 11.59 5.97 -12.95
CA LEU A 39 11.75 5.68 -11.53
C LEU A 39 10.88 6.61 -10.68
N LEU A 40 10.83 7.89 -11.03
CA LEU A 40 9.99 8.85 -10.33
C LEU A 40 8.51 8.46 -10.44
N ASN A 41 8.08 8.05 -11.64
CA ASN A 41 6.69 7.61 -11.85
C ASN A 41 6.37 6.36 -11.02
N MET A 42 7.31 5.43 -10.87
CA MET A 42 7.13 4.25 -10.00
C MET A 42 6.95 4.66 -8.55
N LEU A 43 7.76 5.62 -8.07
CA LEU A 43 7.66 6.12 -6.70
C LEU A 43 6.33 6.84 -6.45
N ILE A 44 5.90 7.65 -7.41
CA ILE A 44 4.60 8.32 -7.32
C ILE A 44 3.48 7.29 -7.28
N GLY A 45 3.57 6.24 -8.09
CA GLY A 45 2.61 5.15 -8.09
C GLY A 45 2.52 4.45 -6.75
N ILE A 46 3.65 4.15 -6.11
CA ILE A 46 3.68 3.54 -4.78
C ILE A 46 3.05 4.46 -3.74
N LYS A 47 3.37 5.74 -3.80
CA LYS A 47 2.77 6.73 -2.90
C LYS A 47 1.24 6.70 -3.00
N GLN A 48 0.72 6.73 -4.23
CA GLN A 48 -0.72 6.70 -4.48
C GLN A 48 -1.35 5.39 -3.99
N LEU A 49 -0.71 4.26 -4.23
CA LEU A 49 -1.19 2.97 -3.76
C LEU A 49 -1.23 2.93 -2.23
N HIS A 50 -0.18 3.43 -1.58
CA HIS A 50 -0.12 3.45 -0.13
C HIS A 50 -1.23 4.33 0.47
N GLU A 51 -1.44 5.50 -0.10
CA GLU A 51 -2.51 6.40 0.34
C GLU A 51 -3.88 5.73 0.20
N THR A 52 -4.12 5.03 -0.90
CA THR A 52 -5.38 4.33 -1.13
C THR A 52 -5.57 3.18 -0.14
N ARG A 53 -4.51 2.41 0.13
CA ARG A 53 -4.54 1.33 1.12
C ARG A 53 -4.82 1.88 2.52
N TYR A 54 -4.21 3.00 2.86
CA TYR A 54 -4.42 3.68 4.13
C TYR A 54 -5.87 4.14 4.29
N GLN A 55 -6.43 4.77 3.25
CA GLN A 55 -7.83 5.20 3.25
C GLN A 55 -8.78 4.03 3.41
N HIS A 56 -8.50 2.91 2.73
CA HIS A 56 -9.30 1.70 2.85
C HIS A 56 -9.29 1.16 4.28
N MET A 57 -8.10 1.08 4.87
CA MET A 57 -7.95 0.61 6.25
C MET A 57 -8.70 1.53 7.22
N TRP A 58 -8.54 2.83 7.07
CA TRP A 58 -9.18 3.80 7.94
C TRP A 58 -10.70 3.77 7.83
N TYR A 59 -11.20 3.71 6.60
CA TYR A 59 -12.64 3.61 6.36
C TYR A 59 -13.22 2.34 6.99
N THR A 60 -12.55 1.22 6.83
CA THR A 60 -12.98 -0.05 7.41
C THR A 60 -13.01 0.05 8.94
N PHE A 61 -11.99 0.65 9.52
CA PHE A 61 -11.90 0.85 10.98
C PHE A 61 -13.07 1.72 11.48
N GLU A 62 -13.34 2.82 10.82
CA GLU A 62 -14.45 3.70 11.19
C GLU A 62 -15.81 3.00 11.10
N GLU A 63 -16.03 2.23 10.05
CA GLU A 63 -17.26 1.49 9.88
C GLU A 63 -17.46 0.44 10.98
N LEU A 64 -16.39 -0.23 11.39
CA LEU A 64 -16.45 -1.21 12.46
C LEU A 64 -16.77 -0.56 13.81
N ILE A 65 -16.20 0.61 14.09
CA ILE A 65 -16.51 1.36 15.31
C ILE A 65 -17.96 1.84 15.27
N LYS A 66 -18.39 2.41 14.15
CA LYS A 66 -19.76 2.88 13.96
C LYS A 66 -20.77 1.77 14.19
N ASN A 67 -20.48 0.57 13.76
CA ASN A 67 -21.36 -0.58 13.90
C ASN A 67 -21.11 -1.36 15.23
N LYS A 68 -20.24 -0.85 16.08
CA LYS A 68 -19.91 -1.41 17.39
C LYS A 68 -19.35 -2.85 17.32
N VAL A 69 -18.65 -3.18 16.24
CA VAL A 69 -18.00 -4.47 16.09
C VAL A 69 -16.71 -4.50 16.90
N ILE A 70 -15.99 -3.36 16.95
CA ILE A 70 -14.84 -3.17 17.81
C ILE A 70 -15.05 -1.87 18.59
N THR A 71 -14.66 -1.87 19.85
CA THR A 71 -14.83 -0.71 20.73
C THR A 71 -13.60 -0.48 21.59
#